data_00013b6ed7dc0f02810a8a68605a0a95
#
_entry.id   00013b6ed7dc0f02810a8a68605a0a95
#
_cell.length_a   1.000
_cell.length_b   1.000
_cell.length_c   1.000
_cell.angle_alpha   90.00
_cell.angle_beta   90.00
_cell.angle_gamma   90.00
#
_symmetry.space_group_name_H-M   'P 1'
#
loop_
_entity.id
_entity.type
_entity.pdbx_description
1 polymer ?
#
loop_
_entity_poly.entity_id
_entity_poly.type
_entity_poly.pdbx_seq_one_letter_code
_entity_poly.pdbx_strand_id
1 'polypeptide(L)'
;VKQAPRLCLLDGSSFIYRAYFGVRDQATVAGLPTNAVFGFTRMLLGLLQEENPDQLAVVFDPPRETTFRRKIYPPYKANRERMPDDLACQVPYIRRMLDSLKIATLEEPGFEADDVIATLARRAAAAGTEVTVVSSDKDLLQIVEPGITLLDTLQQRRSGVDQVRQRFGVPPELVPDLLGLSGDAADNIPGVPGIGEKTAAALIQTFGSLEDVLKWSSLVNGRKRRESLQLHAEQARISRQLATVRDDLPLSIEFADLARRAPDLDSLIPLLRELEFEGLETAFTPPPPGLVEIYSDGSGRENGPGGYGVILRYGEFEKELSGFEPQATSQRMELLAAIRGLEALKGPRRVRLFSDSQYLVRGMSEWLGGWQRSGRLVEPGALANQDLWQQLAALGDFHQVTWSWVRGHAGHHFNERCDKLAKRASEEGARDLVAAAPEPSPLPAFATAVELPPVPAREQSDFDEEDGQLRLC
;
A
#
# COMPACT_ATOMS: atom_id res chain seq x y z
N VAL A 1 27.47 -14.58 -1.82
CA VAL A 1 26.31 -15.25 -2.44
C VAL A 1 25.63 -14.22 -3.30
N LYS A 2 25.52 -14.43 -4.63
CA LYS A 2 24.71 -13.54 -5.49
C LYS A 2 23.26 -13.65 -5.00
N GLN A 3 22.66 -12.52 -4.71
CA GLN A 3 21.25 -12.45 -4.38
C GLN A 3 20.43 -12.95 -5.59
N ALA A 4 19.35 -13.70 -5.35
CA ALA A 4 18.46 -14.15 -6.43
C ALA A 4 17.88 -12.93 -7.15
N PRO A 5 17.71 -12.97 -8.48
CA PRO A 5 17.00 -11.91 -9.20
C PRO A 5 15.59 -11.74 -8.67
N ARG A 6 15.09 -10.51 -8.69
CA ARG A 6 13.74 -10.18 -8.20
C ARG A 6 12.86 -9.70 -9.36
N LEU A 7 11.76 -10.40 -9.59
CA LEU A 7 10.75 -10.04 -10.57
C LEU A 7 9.51 -9.51 -9.86
N CYS A 8 9.02 -8.35 -10.30
CA CYS A 8 7.74 -7.80 -9.88
C CYS A 8 6.73 -7.89 -11.05
N LEU A 9 5.59 -8.52 -10.80
CA LEU A 9 4.48 -8.62 -11.76
C LEU A 9 3.29 -7.83 -11.22
N LEU A 10 2.92 -6.75 -11.92
CA LEU A 10 1.86 -5.84 -11.51
C LEU A 10 0.59 -6.10 -12.30
N ASP A 11 -0.51 -6.38 -11.62
CA ASP A 11 -1.85 -6.37 -12.19
C ASP A 11 -2.25 -4.92 -12.53
N GLY A 12 -2.06 -4.55 -13.80
CA GLY A 12 -2.26 -3.20 -14.30
C GLY A 12 -3.73 -2.79 -14.29
N SER A 13 -4.63 -3.71 -14.57
CA SER A 13 -6.07 -3.47 -14.59
C SER A 13 -6.58 -3.10 -13.19
N SER A 14 -6.25 -3.89 -12.19
CA SER A 14 -6.57 -3.61 -10.79
C SER A 14 -5.95 -2.29 -10.31
N PHE A 15 -4.71 -2.02 -10.72
CA PHE A 15 -3.96 -0.82 -10.34
C PHE A 15 -4.56 0.47 -10.92
N ILE A 16 -5.07 0.41 -12.17
CA ILE A 16 -5.78 1.54 -12.81
C ILE A 16 -7.04 1.91 -12.02
N TYR A 17 -7.92 0.95 -11.73
CA TYR A 17 -9.16 1.22 -10.99
C TYR A 17 -8.86 1.74 -9.59
N ARG A 18 -7.86 1.19 -8.93
CA ARG A 18 -7.43 1.66 -7.62
C ARG A 18 -6.91 3.09 -7.65
N ALA A 19 -6.11 3.45 -8.65
CA ALA A 19 -5.64 4.82 -8.84
C ALA A 19 -6.81 5.79 -9.05
N TYR A 20 -7.76 5.40 -9.88
CA TYR A 20 -8.93 6.20 -10.20
C TYR A 20 -9.81 6.51 -8.97
N PHE A 21 -10.13 5.50 -8.16
CA PHE A 21 -10.94 5.69 -6.95
C PHE A 21 -10.15 6.22 -5.75
N GLY A 22 -8.85 6.05 -5.73
CA GLY A 22 -7.97 6.45 -4.62
C GLY A 22 -7.51 7.90 -4.67
N VAL A 23 -7.58 8.55 -5.82
CA VAL A 23 -7.18 9.95 -6.02
C VAL A 23 -8.43 10.81 -6.27
N ARG A 24 -8.50 11.96 -5.58
CA ARG A 24 -9.59 12.92 -5.82
C ARG A 24 -9.58 13.39 -7.28
N ASP A 25 -10.74 13.84 -7.76
CA ASP A 25 -10.89 14.38 -9.09
C ASP A 25 -9.81 15.43 -9.39
N GLN A 26 -9.04 15.15 -10.42
CA GLN A 26 -7.96 15.98 -10.91
C GLN A 26 -8.07 16.06 -12.44
N ALA A 27 -7.88 17.24 -13.00
CA ALA A 27 -7.87 17.44 -14.43
C ALA A 27 -6.86 18.54 -14.78
N THR A 28 -6.38 18.53 -16.02
CA THR A 28 -5.60 19.65 -16.57
C THR A 28 -6.46 20.90 -16.71
N VAL A 29 -5.83 22.06 -16.88
CA VAL A 29 -6.53 23.33 -17.20
C VAL A 29 -7.42 23.19 -18.43
N ALA A 30 -7.04 22.34 -19.40
CA ALA A 30 -7.83 22.03 -20.60
C ALA A 30 -9.01 21.07 -20.33
N GLY A 31 -9.18 20.57 -19.10
CA GLY A 31 -10.29 19.69 -18.69
C GLY A 31 -10.06 18.20 -18.94
N LEU A 32 -8.85 17.76 -19.27
CA LEU A 32 -8.51 16.34 -19.36
C LEU A 32 -8.46 15.74 -17.96
N PRO A 33 -9.27 14.71 -17.62
CA PRO A 33 -9.14 13.98 -16.36
C PRO A 33 -7.77 13.33 -16.25
N THR A 34 -7.10 13.45 -15.09
CA THR A 34 -5.73 12.96 -14.88
C THR A 34 -5.52 12.20 -13.56
N ASN A 35 -6.55 12.10 -12.72
CA ASN A 35 -6.47 11.46 -11.40
C ASN A 35 -5.97 10.00 -11.46
N ALA A 36 -6.44 9.22 -12.44
CA ALA A 36 -6.01 7.82 -12.60
C ALA A 36 -4.56 7.72 -13.06
N VAL A 37 -4.14 8.53 -14.06
CA VAL A 37 -2.75 8.57 -14.54
C VAL A 37 -1.81 8.98 -13.41
N PHE A 38 -2.18 10.03 -12.68
CA PHE A 38 -1.41 10.55 -11.56
C PHE A 38 -1.26 9.50 -10.45
N GLY A 39 -2.39 8.93 -10.01
CA GLY A 39 -2.41 7.91 -8.96
C GLY A 39 -1.63 6.66 -9.34
N PHE A 40 -1.82 6.18 -10.57
CA PHE A 40 -1.09 5.03 -11.12
C PHE A 40 0.42 5.27 -11.12
N THR A 41 0.86 6.40 -11.68
CA THR A 41 2.28 6.75 -11.76
C THR A 41 2.90 6.87 -10.37
N ARG A 42 2.23 7.53 -9.44
CA ARG A 42 2.69 7.69 -8.06
C ARG A 42 2.82 6.35 -7.32
N MET A 43 1.80 5.49 -7.41
CA MET A 43 1.83 4.16 -6.82
C MET A 43 2.95 3.30 -7.42
N LEU A 44 3.14 3.37 -8.73
CA LEU A 44 4.20 2.64 -9.44
C LEU A 44 5.60 3.10 -9.01
N LEU A 45 5.85 4.40 -8.92
CA LEU A 45 7.12 4.94 -8.45
C LEU A 45 7.39 4.55 -6.98
N GLY A 46 6.36 4.57 -6.14
CA GLY A 46 6.46 4.09 -4.76
C GLY A 46 6.84 2.60 -4.69
N LEU A 47 6.17 1.77 -5.48
CA LEU A 47 6.48 0.34 -5.59
C LEU A 47 7.91 0.08 -6.04
N LEU A 48 8.38 0.83 -7.06
CA LEU A 48 9.76 0.72 -7.57
C LEU A 48 10.81 1.06 -6.53
N GLN A 49 10.52 1.98 -5.63
CA GLN A 49 11.41 2.34 -4.52
C GLN A 49 11.41 1.31 -3.40
N GLU A 50 10.23 0.84 -3.00
CA GLU A 50 10.06 -0.09 -1.88
C GLU A 50 10.56 -1.48 -2.23
N GLU A 51 10.17 -2.02 -3.38
CA GLU A 51 10.53 -3.37 -3.82
C GLU A 51 11.88 -3.41 -4.54
N ASN A 52 12.27 -2.33 -5.22
CA ASN A 52 13.49 -2.22 -6.04
C ASN A 52 13.78 -3.51 -6.85
N PRO A 53 12.86 -3.96 -7.72
CA PRO A 53 13.00 -5.19 -8.47
C PRO A 53 14.04 -5.05 -9.60
N ASP A 54 14.68 -6.16 -9.98
CA ASP A 54 15.59 -6.20 -11.15
C ASP A 54 14.79 -6.24 -12.46
N GLN A 55 13.59 -6.83 -12.41
CA GLN A 55 12.68 -7.02 -13.53
C GLN A 55 11.27 -6.61 -13.14
N LEU A 56 10.53 -6.00 -14.06
CA LEU A 56 9.15 -5.56 -13.84
C LEU A 56 8.33 -5.71 -15.12
N ALA A 57 7.10 -6.20 -14.97
CA ALA A 57 6.09 -6.11 -16.00
C ALA A 57 4.75 -5.65 -15.42
N VAL A 58 4.02 -4.85 -16.20
CA VAL A 58 2.64 -4.50 -15.94
C VAL A 58 1.76 -5.27 -16.92
N VAL A 59 0.84 -6.06 -16.37
CA VAL A 59 -0.02 -6.96 -17.16
C VAL A 59 -1.43 -6.40 -17.18
N PHE A 60 -2.01 -6.29 -18.37
CA PHE A 60 -3.37 -5.80 -18.59
C PHE A 60 -4.30 -6.89 -19.08
N ASP A 61 -5.58 -6.76 -18.72
CA ASP A 61 -6.62 -7.61 -19.29
C ASP A 61 -6.91 -7.18 -20.73
N PRO A 62 -7.13 -8.16 -21.63
CA PRO A 62 -7.70 -7.88 -22.93
C PRO A 62 -9.19 -7.52 -22.82
N PRO A 63 -9.85 -7.09 -23.92
CA PRO A 63 -11.28 -6.88 -23.91
C PRO A 63 -12.05 -8.09 -23.37
N ARG A 64 -12.95 -7.86 -22.41
CA ARG A 64 -13.67 -8.92 -21.64
C ARG A 64 -14.34 -9.98 -22.51
N GLU A 65 -14.85 -9.56 -23.67
CA GLU A 65 -15.58 -10.43 -24.60
C GLU A 65 -14.69 -11.53 -25.22
N THR A 66 -13.39 -11.34 -25.16
CA THR A 66 -12.42 -12.25 -25.81
C THR A 66 -11.95 -13.38 -24.89
N THR A 67 -12.19 -13.30 -23.57
CA THR A 67 -11.63 -14.24 -22.60
C THR A 67 -12.25 -15.64 -22.72
N PHE A 68 -11.44 -16.68 -22.51
CA PHE A 68 -11.90 -18.07 -22.58
C PHE A 68 -12.95 -18.40 -21.51
N ARG A 69 -12.90 -17.75 -20.33
CA ARG A 69 -13.86 -17.98 -19.25
C ARG A 69 -15.29 -17.61 -19.65
N ARG A 70 -15.47 -16.55 -20.44
CA ARG A 70 -16.81 -16.22 -20.97
C ARG A 70 -17.33 -17.20 -22.01
N LYS A 71 -16.43 -17.91 -22.72
CA LYS A 71 -16.85 -19.00 -23.61
C LYS A 71 -17.35 -20.20 -22.84
N ILE A 72 -16.77 -20.48 -21.65
CA ILE A 72 -17.19 -21.56 -20.73
C ILE A 72 -18.50 -21.18 -20.04
N TYR A 73 -18.58 -19.95 -19.51
CA TYR A 73 -19.71 -19.46 -18.73
C TYR A 73 -20.02 -18.00 -19.08
N PRO A 74 -20.96 -17.75 -20.00
CA PRO A 74 -21.29 -16.39 -20.48
C PRO A 74 -21.62 -15.36 -19.38
N PRO A 75 -22.22 -15.75 -18.21
CA PRO A 75 -22.45 -14.81 -17.11
C PRO A 75 -21.20 -14.40 -16.34
N TYR A 76 -20.02 -15.02 -16.59
CA TYR A 76 -18.78 -14.66 -15.91
C TYR A 76 -18.47 -13.17 -16.02
N LYS A 77 -18.24 -12.49 -14.90
CA LYS A 77 -18.00 -11.04 -14.77
C LYS A 77 -19.07 -10.16 -15.45
N ALA A 78 -20.29 -10.67 -15.71
CA ALA A 78 -21.36 -9.92 -16.35
C ALA A 78 -21.96 -8.83 -15.46
N ASN A 79 -21.78 -8.96 -14.13
CA ASN A 79 -22.17 -7.99 -13.11
C ASN A 79 -21.21 -6.80 -12.96
N ARG A 80 -20.03 -6.83 -13.61
CA ARG A 80 -19.07 -5.72 -13.57
C ARG A 80 -19.53 -4.62 -14.53
N GLU A 81 -19.59 -3.39 -14.03
CA GLU A 81 -19.93 -2.21 -14.82
C GLU A 81 -18.89 -1.95 -15.93
N ARG A 82 -19.29 -1.20 -16.93
CA ARG A 82 -18.38 -0.69 -17.94
C ARG A 82 -17.42 0.33 -17.31
N MET A 83 -16.20 0.37 -17.83
CA MET A 83 -15.23 1.40 -17.44
C MET A 83 -15.83 2.79 -17.65
N PRO A 84 -15.79 3.70 -16.64
CA PRO A 84 -16.22 5.09 -16.79
C PRO A 84 -15.50 5.79 -17.95
N ASP A 85 -16.18 6.66 -18.68
CA ASP A 85 -15.60 7.30 -19.88
C ASP A 85 -14.42 8.22 -19.52
N ASP A 86 -14.48 8.88 -18.36
CA ASP A 86 -13.40 9.71 -17.82
C ASP A 86 -12.19 8.89 -17.35
N LEU A 87 -12.35 7.61 -17.00
CA LEU A 87 -11.25 6.69 -16.79
C LEU A 87 -10.73 6.16 -18.13
N ALA A 88 -11.62 5.80 -19.04
CA ALA A 88 -11.25 5.21 -20.33
C ALA A 88 -10.34 6.16 -21.15
N CYS A 89 -10.58 7.47 -21.12
CA CYS A 89 -9.72 8.45 -21.79
C CYS A 89 -8.32 8.58 -21.17
N GLN A 90 -8.12 8.13 -19.94
CA GLN A 90 -6.83 8.17 -19.24
C GLN A 90 -5.94 6.93 -19.53
N VAL A 91 -6.51 5.79 -19.92
CA VAL A 91 -5.76 4.55 -20.18
C VAL A 91 -4.64 4.73 -21.21
N PRO A 92 -4.84 5.42 -22.35
CA PRO A 92 -3.76 5.70 -23.31
C PRO A 92 -2.58 6.47 -22.68
N TYR A 93 -2.84 7.39 -21.78
CA TYR A 93 -1.80 8.15 -21.06
C TYR A 93 -1.04 7.28 -20.08
N ILE A 94 -1.70 6.34 -19.40
CA ILE A 94 -1.03 5.35 -18.53
C ILE A 94 -0.08 4.48 -19.37
N ARG A 95 -0.51 4.03 -20.55
CA ARG A 95 0.36 3.26 -21.45
C ARG A 95 1.55 4.09 -21.94
N ARG A 96 1.33 5.33 -22.37
CA ARG A 96 2.41 6.27 -22.73
C ARG A 96 3.39 6.50 -21.58
N MET A 97 2.89 6.58 -20.33
CA MET A 97 3.72 6.72 -19.14
C MET A 97 4.61 5.50 -18.94
N LEU A 98 4.07 4.29 -19.05
CA LEU A 98 4.82 3.02 -18.95
C LEU A 98 5.88 2.91 -20.06
N ASP A 99 5.53 3.28 -21.29
CA ASP A 99 6.46 3.28 -22.42
C ASP A 99 7.62 4.26 -22.19
N SER A 100 7.33 5.47 -21.70
CA SER A 100 8.36 6.47 -21.36
C SER A 100 9.22 6.04 -20.18
N LEU A 101 8.66 5.31 -19.21
CA LEU A 101 9.40 4.70 -18.10
C LEU A 101 10.18 3.44 -18.51
N LYS A 102 10.06 2.99 -19.78
CA LYS A 102 10.65 1.74 -20.31
C LYS A 102 10.26 0.51 -19.50
N ILE A 103 9.00 0.46 -19.04
CA ILE A 103 8.44 -0.67 -18.29
C ILE A 103 7.69 -1.58 -19.27
N ALA A 104 7.99 -2.87 -19.21
CA ALA A 104 7.33 -3.87 -20.05
C ALA A 104 5.82 -3.94 -19.76
N THR A 105 5.02 -3.88 -20.80
CA THR A 105 3.57 -4.04 -20.73
C THR A 105 3.14 -5.28 -21.48
N LEU A 106 2.28 -6.09 -20.85
CA LEU A 106 1.81 -7.36 -21.40
C LEU A 106 0.30 -7.39 -21.45
N GLU A 107 -0.23 -7.93 -22.54
CA GLU A 107 -1.65 -8.20 -22.73
C GLU A 107 -1.76 -9.39 -23.69
N GLU A 108 -2.41 -10.47 -23.26
CA GLU A 108 -2.49 -11.70 -24.07
C GLU A 108 -3.93 -11.92 -24.54
N PRO A 109 -4.20 -11.92 -25.85
CA PRO A 109 -5.54 -12.12 -26.36
C PRO A 109 -6.17 -13.44 -25.90
N GLY A 110 -7.37 -13.35 -25.32
CA GLY A 110 -8.12 -14.54 -24.87
C GLY A 110 -7.85 -14.96 -23.43
N PHE A 111 -6.82 -14.41 -22.77
CA PHE A 111 -6.45 -14.72 -21.39
C PHE A 111 -6.48 -13.46 -20.53
N GLU A 112 -6.85 -13.61 -19.27
CA GLU A 112 -6.87 -12.49 -18.32
C GLU A 112 -5.45 -12.21 -17.82
N ALA A 113 -5.25 -11.01 -17.24
CA ALA A 113 -3.97 -10.62 -16.65
C ALA A 113 -3.48 -11.65 -15.62
N ASP A 114 -4.41 -12.23 -14.84
CA ASP A 114 -4.11 -13.25 -13.84
C ASP A 114 -3.44 -14.50 -14.42
N ASP A 115 -3.88 -14.92 -15.62
CA ASP A 115 -3.33 -16.10 -16.30
C ASP A 115 -1.88 -15.83 -16.78
N VAL A 116 -1.64 -14.63 -17.32
CA VAL A 116 -0.31 -14.20 -17.76
C VAL A 116 0.62 -14.06 -16.56
N ILE A 117 0.16 -13.41 -15.47
CA ILE A 117 0.89 -13.27 -14.22
C ILE A 117 1.26 -14.64 -13.65
N ALA A 118 0.29 -15.56 -13.56
CA ALA A 118 0.53 -16.90 -13.03
C ALA A 118 1.59 -17.66 -13.84
N THR A 119 1.48 -17.62 -15.17
CA THR A 119 2.43 -18.26 -16.08
C THR A 119 3.84 -17.74 -15.90
N LEU A 120 4.00 -16.41 -15.88
CA LEU A 120 5.31 -15.77 -15.71
C LEU A 120 5.88 -16.00 -14.31
N ALA A 121 5.05 -15.91 -13.28
CA ALA A 121 5.47 -16.14 -11.89
C ALA A 121 6.05 -17.54 -11.69
N ARG A 122 5.34 -18.57 -12.16
CA ARG A 122 5.83 -19.96 -12.06
C ARG A 122 7.08 -20.22 -12.91
N ARG A 123 7.14 -19.69 -14.13
CA ARG A 123 8.34 -19.79 -14.98
C ARG A 123 9.55 -19.14 -14.32
N ALA A 124 9.38 -17.95 -13.71
CA ALA A 124 10.44 -17.22 -13.04
C ALA A 124 10.90 -17.94 -11.75
N ALA A 125 9.97 -18.40 -10.91
CA ALA A 125 10.28 -19.14 -9.69
C ALA A 125 11.01 -20.45 -10.00
N ALA A 126 10.58 -21.18 -11.03
CA ALA A 126 11.28 -22.39 -11.50
C ALA A 126 12.72 -22.11 -11.98
N ALA A 127 13.00 -20.89 -12.47
CA ALA A 127 14.34 -20.42 -12.81
C ALA A 127 15.15 -19.87 -11.63
N GLY A 128 14.60 -19.91 -10.40
CA GLY A 128 15.28 -19.42 -9.19
C GLY A 128 15.17 -17.91 -8.95
N THR A 129 14.21 -17.24 -9.59
CA THR A 129 13.91 -15.82 -9.39
C THR A 129 12.88 -15.64 -8.27
N GLU A 130 13.11 -14.72 -7.36
CA GLU A 130 12.10 -14.33 -6.38
C GLU A 130 11.02 -13.45 -7.04
N VAL A 131 9.75 -13.84 -6.90
CA VAL A 131 8.63 -13.17 -7.56
C VAL A 131 7.73 -12.50 -6.53
N THR A 132 7.48 -11.21 -6.74
CA THR A 132 6.44 -10.47 -6.06
C THR A 132 5.32 -10.15 -7.06
N VAL A 133 4.15 -10.74 -6.85
CA VAL A 133 2.94 -10.40 -7.58
C VAL A 133 2.23 -9.27 -6.85
N VAL A 134 1.96 -8.16 -7.52
CA VAL A 134 1.31 -6.98 -6.94
C VAL A 134 -0.12 -6.92 -7.42
N SER A 135 -1.04 -7.38 -6.60
CA SER A 135 -2.49 -7.35 -6.84
C SER A 135 -3.26 -7.39 -5.52
N SER A 136 -4.49 -6.90 -5.52
CA SER A 136 -5.46 -7.09 -4.44
C SER A 136 -6.40 -8.28 -4.70
N ASP A 137 -6.26 -8.94 -5.86
CA ASP A 137 -7.11 -10.07 -6.22
C ASP A 137 -6.75 -11.30 -5.38
N LYS A 138 -7.77 -11.84 -4.71
CA LYS A 138 -7.63 -13.04 -3.87
C LYS A 138 -7.41 -14.30 -4.70
N ASP A 139 -7.82 -14.29 -5.96
CA ASP A 139 -7.72 -15.47 -6.83
C ASP A 139 -6.26 -15.78 -7.17
N LEU A 140 -5.40 -14.76 -7.22
CA LEU A 140 -3.96 -14.93 -7.36
C LEU A 140 -3.27 -15.54 -6.13
N LEU A 141 -3.96 -15.70 -4.98
CA LEU A 141 -3.40 -16.42 -3.85
C LEU A 141 -3.19 -17.92 -4.11
N GLN A 142 -3.82 -18.46 -5.14
CA GLN A 142 -3.64 -19.86 -5.57
C GLN A 142 -2.25 -20.18 -6.15
N ILE A 143 -1.52 -19.14 -6.62
CA ILE A 143 -0.18 -19.32 -7.20
C ILE A 143 0.96 -19.09 -6.19
N VAL A 144 0.62 -18.71 -4.96
CA VAL A 144 1.61 -18.48 -3.90
C VAL A 144 2.30 -19.78 -3.52
N GLU A 145 3.63 -19.77 -3.63
CA GLU A 145 4.50 -20.91 -3.28
C GLU A 145 5.87 -20.40 -2.82
N PRO A 146 6.78 -21.25 -2.36
CA PRO A 146 8.16 -20.84 -2.09
C PRO A 146 8.79 -20.16 -3.32
N GLY A 147 9.16 -18.88 -3.19
CA GLY A 147 9.65 -18.06 -4.30
C GLY A 147 8.59 -17.15 -4.94
N ILE A 148 7.30 -17.35 -4.66
CA ILE A 148 6.22 -16.45 -5.15
C ILE A 148 5.43 -15.90 -3.96
N THR A 149 5.36 -14.58 -3.84
CA THR A 149 4.56 -13.87 -2.84
C THR A 149 3.58 -12.91 -3.49
N LEU A 150 2.41 -12.72 -2.87
CA LEU A 150 1.44 -11.69 -3.27
C LEU A 150 1.58 -10.47 -2.36
N LEU A 151 1.68 -9.28 -2.95
CA LEU A 151 1.72 -8.01 -2.27
C LEU A 151 0.43 -7.21 -2.56
N ASP A 152 -0.40 -7.05 -1.55
CA ASP A 152 -1.50 -6.09 -1.56
C ASP A 152 -0.99 -4.75 -1.01
N THR A 153 -0.65 -3.83 -1.91
CA THR A 153 -0.13 -2.51 -1.54
C THR A 153 -1.17 -1.58 -0.92
N LEU A 154 -2.48 -1.91 -0.98
CA LEU A 154 -3.53 -1.16 -0.28
C LEU A 154 -3.52 -1.47 1.22
N GLN A 155 -3.44 -2.75 1.55
CA GLN A 155 -3.42 -3.23 2.93
C GLN A 155 -2.00 -3.32 3.49
N GLN A 156 -0.98 -2.98 2.70
CA GLN A 156 0.44 -3.16 3.04
C GLN A 156 0.73 -4.59 3.51
N ARG A 157 0.08 -5.57 2.86
CA ARG A 157 0.12 -6.96 3.28
C ARG A 157 0.81 -7.83 2.24
N ARG A 158 1.86 -8.52 2.67
CA ARG A 158 2.53 -9.56 1.90
C ARG A 158 2.00 -10.92 2.33
N SER A 159 1.59 -11.74 1.36
CA SER A 159 1.03 -13.07 1.59
C SER A 159 1.95 -14.13 0.98
N GLY A 160 2.53 -14.97 1.82
CA GLY A 160 3.16 -16.23 1.49
C GLY A 160 2.22 -17.40 1.81
N VAL A 161 2.71 -18.63 1.72
CA VAL A 161 1.92 -19.86 1.92
C VAL A 161 1.20 -19.89 3.27
N ASP A 162 1.86 -19.47 4.34
CA ASP A 162 1.27 -19.51 5.69
C ASP A 162 0.12 -18.50 5.85
N GLN A 163 0.25 -17.31 5.25
CA GLN A 163 -0.80 -16.30 5.26
C GLN A 163 -2.04 -16.75 4.45
N VAL A 164 -1.83 -17.48 3.35
CA VAL A 164 -2.94 -18.08 2.57
C VAL A 164 -3.66 -19.13 3.42
N ARG A 165 -2.92 -20.05 4.07
CA ARG A 165 -3.49 -21.05 4.98
C ARG A 165 -4.25 -20.42 6.14
N GLN A 166 -3.71 -19.36 6.73
CA GLN A 166 -4.37 -18.63 7.82
C GLN A 166 -5.68 -17.98 7.36
N ARG A 167 -5.71 -17.41 6.14
CA ARG A 167 -6.88 -16.71 5.59
C ARG A 167 -8.00 -17.66 5.20
N PHE A 168 -7.67 -18.70 4.41
CA PHE A 168 -8.66 -19.57 3.80
C PHE A 168 -8.85 -20.90 4.53
N GLY A 169 -7.95 -21.26 5.45
CA GLY A 169 -7.94 -22.57 6.10
C GLY A 169 -7.49 -23.72 5.19
N VAL A 170 -7.07 -23.41 3.96
CA VAL A 170 -6.55 -24.38 2.99
C VAL A 170 -5.23 -23.86 2.40
N PRO A 171 -4.34 -24.73 1.90
CA PRO A 171 -3.13 -24.29 1.22
C PRO A 171 -3.45 -23.68 -0.16
N PRO A 172 -2.50 -22.91 -0.76
CA PRO A 172 -2.72 -22.19 -2.02
C PRO A 172 -3.28 -23.04 -3.15
N GLU A 173 -2.79 -24.25 -3.33
CA GLU A 173 -3.19 -25.19 -4.39
C GLU A 173 -4.65 -25.64 -4.29
N LEU A 174 -5.28 -25.50 -3.13
CA LEU A 174 -6.69 -25.82 -2.90
C LEU A 174 -7.62 -24.60 -2.89
N VAL A 175 -7.10 -23.40 -3.13
CA VAL A 175 -7.93 -22.19 -3.27
C VAL A 175 -8.92 -22.31 -4.43
N PRO A 176 -8.56 -22.85 -5.62
CA PRO A 176 -9.53 -23.08 -6.69
C PRO A 176 -10.66 -24.04 -6.28
N ASP A 177 -10.36 -25.08 -5.52
CA ASP A 177 -11.35 -26.02 -5.01
C ASP A 177 -12.31 -25.36 -4.02
N LEU A 178 -11.77 -24.51 -3.15
CA LEU A 178 -12.54 -23.71 -2.22
C LEU A 178 -13.52 -22.77 -2.96
N LEU A 179 -13.03 -22.04 -3.97
CA LEU A 179 -13.85 -21.16 -4.80
C LEU A 179 -14.84 -21.93 -5.67
N GLY A 180 -14.48 -23.12 -6.12
CA GLY A 180 -15.39 -24.04 -6.82
C GLY A 180 -16.63 -24.39 -5.99
N LEU A 181 -16.45 -24.60 -4.68
CA LEU A 181 -17.52 -24.88 -3.75
C LEU A 181 -18.28 -23.61 -3.31
N SER A 182 -17.56 -22.57 -2.92
CA SER A 182 -18.16 -21.35 -2.35
C SER A 182 -18.71 -20.39 -3.40
N GLY A 183 -18.20 -20.45 -4.63
CA GLY A 183 -18.41 -19.42 -5.62
C GLY A 183 -17.63 -18.14 -5.36
N ASP A 184 -17.77 -17.19 -6.27
CA ASP A 184 -17.30 -15.81 -6.12
C ASP A 184 -18.32 -14.83 -6.70
N ALA A 185 -18.91 -14.02 -5.82
CA ALA A 185 -19.91 -13.02 -6.22
C ALA A 185 -19.28 -11.87 -7.04
N ALA A 186 -18.01 -11.52 -6.80
CA ALA A 186 -17.33 -10.46 -7.54
C ALA A 186 -17.16 -10.80 -9.03
N ASP A 187 -16.89 -12.08 -9.31
CA ASP A 187 -16.70 -12.59 -10.67
C ASP A 187 -17.92 -13.33 -11.22
N ASN A 188 -19.02 -13.28 -10.46
CA ASN A 188 -20.25 -13.98 -10.80
C ASN A 188 -20.04 -15.50 -11.01
N ILE A 189 -19.17 -16.09 -10.18
CA ILE A 189 -18.94 -17.53 -10.12
C ILE A 189 -19.96 -18.15 -9.16
N PRO A 190 -20.81 -19.10 -9.61
CA PRO A 190 -21.99 -19.48 -8.84
C PRO A 190 -21.70 -20.32 -7.59
N GLY A 191 -20.68 -21.19 -7.59
CA GLY A 191 -20.42 -22.13 -6.51
C GLY A 191 -21.57 -23.12 -6.27
N VAL A 192 -21.64 -23.68 -5.05
CA VAL A 192 -22.72 -24.58 -4.61
C VAL A 192 -23.66 -23.82 -3.67
N PRO A 193 -24.96 -23.71 -3.97
CA PRO A 193 -25.91 -23.00 -3.14
C PRO A 193 -25.90 -23.47 -1.67
N GLY A 194 -25.76 -22.52 -0.75
CA GLY A 194 -25.71 -22.79 0.69
C GLY A 194 -24.34 -23.23 1.23
N ILE A 195 -23.29 -23.22 0.39
CA ILE A 195 -21.91 -23.46 0.79
C ILE A 195 -21.13 -22.15 0.63
N GLY A 196 -20.86 -21.47 1.74
CA GLY A 196 -19.97 -20.31 1.76
C GLY A 196 -18.53 -20.70 2.08
N GLU A 197 -17.61 -19.76 2.00
CA GLU A 197 -16.15 -19.93 2.14
C GLU A 197 -15.74 -20.77 3.37
N LYS A 198 -16.28 -20.43 4.57
CA LYS A 198 -15.98 -21.20 5.80
C LYS A 198 -16.42 -22.66 5.73
N THR A 199 -17.57 -22.92 5.09
CA THR A 199 -18.08 -24.29 4.94
C THR A 199 -17.27 -25.04 3.90
N ALA A 200 -16.91 -24.39 2.78
CA ALA A 200 -16.06 -24.95 1.76
C ALA A 200 -14.69 -25.34 2.33
N ALA A 201 -14.06 -24.45 3.09
CA ALA A 201 -12.78 -24.74 3.76
C ALA A 201 -12.87 -25.96 4.68
N ALA A 202 -13.91 -26.04 5.53
CA ALA A 202 -14.11 -27.18 6.42
C ALA A 202 -14.33 -28.51 5.67
N LEU A 203 -15.04 -28.46 4.54
CA LEU A 203 -15.25 -29.63 3.69
C LEU A 203 -13.93 -30.10 3.05
N ILE A 204 -13.14 -29.15 2.51
CA ILE A 204 -11.84 -29.48 1.91
C ILE A 204 -10.87 -30.02 2.96
N GLN A 205 -10.82 -29.41 4.15
CA GLN A 205 -10.00 -29.93 5.26
C GLN A 205 -10.38 -31.35 5.68
N THR A 206 -11.66 -31.69 5.56
CA THR A 206 -12.18 -33.02 5.98
C THR A 206 -11.97 -34.07 4.88
N PHE A 207 -12.22 -33.73 3.63
CA PHE A 207 -12.27 -34.69 2.52
C PHE A 207 -11.07 -34.61 1.54
N GLY A 208 -10.34 -33.48 1.54
CA GLY A 208 -9.16 -33.27 0.71
C GLY A 208 -9.36 -32.29 -0.44
N SER A 209 -10.09 -32.68 -1.47
CA SER A 209 -10.31 -31.87 -2.69
C SER A 209 -11.79 -31.65 -2.98
N LEU A 210 -12.10 -30.77 -3.93
CA LEU A 210 -13.48 -30.59 -4.43
C LEU A 210 -14.05 -31.93 -4.94
N GLU A 211 -13.29 -32.70 -5.69
CA GLU A 211 -13.76 -33.98 -6.22
C GLU A 211 -14.01 -35.00 -5.10
N ASP A 212 -13.19 -35.01 -4.05
CA ASP A 212 -13.43 -35.87 -2.89
C ASP A 212 -14.67 -35.42 -2.10
N VAL A 213 -14.88 -34.12 -1.94
CA VAL A 213 -16.09 -33.58 -1.31
C VAL A 213 -17.33 -34.02 -2.10
N LEU A 214 -17.31 -33.93 -3.43
CA LEU A 214 -18.43 -34.37 -4.28
C LEU A 214 -18.62 -35.89 -4.22
N LYS A 215 -17.55 -36.66 -4.29
CA LYS A 215 -17.56 -38.13 -4.20
C LYS A 215 -18.13 -38.61 -2.90
N TRP A 216 -17.76 -38.00 -1.78
CA TRP A 216 -18.19 -38.38 -0.44
C TRP A 216 -19.31 -37.48 0.09
N SER A 217 -20.04 -36.80 -0.79
CA SER A 217 -21.12 -35.88 -0.42
C SER A 217 -22.19 -36.48 0.48
N SER A 218 -22.43 -37.80 0.36
CA SER A 218 -23.36 -38.54 1.25
C SER A 218 -22.97 -38.54 2.73
N LEU A 219 -21.67 -38.36 3.03
CA LEU A 219 -21.13 -38.31 4.38
C LEU A 219 -21.11 -36.89 4.99
N VAL A 220 -21.42 -35.88 4.20
CA VAL A 220 -21.42 -34.47 4.63
C VAL A 220 -22.56 -34.24 5.64
N ASN A 221 -22.26 -33.55 6.73
CA ASN A 221 -23.24 -33.20 7.76
C ASN A 221 -24.30 -32.21 7.22
N GLY A 222 -25.58 -32.55 7.44
CA GLY A 222 -26.71 -31.71 7.07
C GLY A 222 -27.35 -32.13 5.73
N ARG A 223 -28.63 -32.52 5.78
CA ARG A 223 -29.38 -33.02 4.62
C ARG A 223 -29.36 -32.03 3.43
N LYS A 224 -29.66 -30.75 3.70
CA LYS A 224 -29.68 -29.70 2.66
C LYS A 224 -28.31 -29.56 1.94
N ARG A 225 -27.19 -29.65 2.67
CA ARG A 225 -25.86 -29.57 2.08
C ARG A 225 -25.55 -30.77 1.18
N ARG A 226 -25.91 -31.98 1.62
CA ARG A 226 -25.75 -33.20 0.81
C ARG A 226 -26.51 -33.09 -0.50
N GLU A 227 -27.79 -32.75 -0.41
CA GLU A 227 -28.66 -32.58 -1.58
C GLU A 227 -28.11 -31.50 -2.52
N SER A 228 -27.66 -30.37 -1.98
CA SER A 228 -27.06 -29.28 -2.78
C SER A 228 -25.78 -29.71 -3.48
N LEU A 229 -24.85 -30.39 -2.79
CA LEU A 229 -23.60 -30.89 -3.40
C LEU A 229 -23.87 -31.89 -4.53
N GLN A 230 -24.84 -32.79 -4.34
CA GLN A 230 -25.21 -33.77 -5.36
C GLN A 230 -25.89 -33.12 -6.57
N LEU A 231 -26.80 -32.17 -6.33
CA LEU A 231 -27.54 -31.48 -7.39
C LEU A 231 -26.64 -30.54 -8.21
N HIS A 232 -25.68 -29.87 -7.57
CA HIS A 232 -24.85 -28.84 -8.18
C HIS A 232 -23.39 -29.27 -8.41
N ALA A 233 -23.13 -30.58 -8.50
CA ALA A 233 -21.78 -31.10 -8.69
C ALA A 233 -21.08 -30.55 -9.95
N GLU A 234 -21.78 -30.51 -11.08
CA GLU A 234 -21.22 -29.97 -12.34
C GLU A 234 -21.02 -28.45 -12.24
N GLN A 235 -21.93 -27.75 -11.57
CA GLN A 235 -21.78 -26.31 -11.32
C GLN A 235 -20.53 -26.02 -10.46
N ALA A 236 -20.23 -26.85 -9.48
CA ALA A 236 -19.02 -26.74 -8.66
C ALA A 236 -17.73 -26.93 -9.52
N ARG A 237 -17.75 -27.90 -10.44
CA ARG A 237 -16.63 -28.12 -11.36
C ARG A 237 -16.41 -26.94 -12.32
N ILE A 238 -17.50 -26.43 -12.89
CA ILE A 238 -17.44 -25.21 -13.73
C ILE A 238 -16.93 -24.03 -12.90
N SER A 239 -17.41 -23.84 -11.69
CA SER A 239 -16.97 -22.78 -10.79
C SER A 239 -15.48 -22.89 -10.46
N ARG A 240 -14.96 -24.09 -10.18
CA ARG A 240 -13.54 -24.35 -10.01
C ARG A 240 -12.76 -24.01 -11.28
N GLN A 241 -13.23 -24.44 -12.45
CA GLN A 241 -12.57 -24.16 -13.73
C GLN A 241 -12.49 -22.64 -14.02
N LEU A 242 -13.52 -21.88 -13.66
CA LEU A 242 -13.55 -20.42 -13.81
C LEU A 242 -12.59 -19.74 -12.82
N ALA A 243 -12.51 -20.22 -11.58
CA ALA A 243 -11.64 -19.69 -10.54
C ALA A 243 -10.16 -20.09 -10.71
N THR A 244 -9.87 -21.13 -11.48
CA THR A 244 -8.49 -21.58 -11.70
C THR A 244 -7.80 -20.67 -12.72
N VAL A 245 -6.66 -20.08 -12.32
CA VAL A 245 -5.80 -19.37 -13.26
C VAL A 245 -4.99 -20.34 -14.10
N ARG A 246 -4.79 -19.99 -15.37
CA ARG A 246 -3.89 -20.72 -16.26
C ARG A 246 -2.45 -20.29 -15.99
N ASP A 247 -1.56 -21.25 -15.85
CA ASP A 247 -0.13 -21.01 -15.57
C ASP A 247 0.80 -21.67 -16.60
N ASP A 248 0.20 -22.07 -17.74
CA ASP A 248 0.83 -22.83 -18.81
C ASP A 248 0.71 -22.14 -20.19
N LEU A 249 0.54 -20.81 -20.23
CA LEU A 249 0.37 -20.07 -21.47
C LEU A 249 1.65 -20.12 -22.33
N PRO A 250 1.53 -20.24 -23.65
CA PRO A 250 2.68 -20.24 -24.57
C PRO A 250 3.20 -18.82 -24.83
N LEU A 251 3.59 -18.14 -23.75
CA LEU A 251 4.12 -16.77 -23.84
C LEU A 251 5.52 -16.76 -24.46
N SER A 252 5.71 -15.96 -25.50
CA SER A 252 6.98 -15.81 -26.22
C SER A 252 7.89 -14.74 -25.63
N ILE A 253 7.63 -14.29 -24.39
CA ILE A 253 8.42 -13.27 -23.70
C ILE A 253 9.63 -13.89 -23.00
N GLU A 254 10.78 -13.23 -23.13
CA GLU A 254 11.99 -13.56 -22.40
C GLU A 254 12.15 -12.68 -21.16
N PHE A 255 12.68 -13.23 -20.06
CA PHE A 255 12.89 -12.45 -18.82
C PHE A 255 13.86 -11.27 -18.99
N ALA A 256 14.75 -11.32 -19.98
CA ALA A 256 15.62 -10.19 -20.33
C ALA A 256 14.84 -8.96 -20.81
N ASP A 257 13.66 -9.18 -21.42
CA ASP A 257 12.80 -8.09 -21.90
C ASP A 257 12.09 -7.36 -20.75
N LEU A 258 12.00 -8.00 -19.59
CA LEU A 258 11.40 -7.45 -18.36
C LEU A 258 12.42 -6.67 -17.50
N ALA A 259 13.70 -6.66 -17.91
CA ALA A 259 14.74 -5.95 -17.17
C ALA A 259 14.43 -4.46 -17.07
N ARG A 260 14.59 -3.89 -15.86
CA ARG A 260 14.45 -2.45 -15.67
C ARG A 260 15.48 -1.69 -16.50
N ARG A 261 15.01 -0.63 -17.14
CA ARG A 261 15.82 0.27 -17.96
C ARG A 261 15.65 1.70 -17.43
N ALA A 262 16.61 2.57 -17.74
CA ALA A 262 16.47 3.99 -17.46
C ALA A 262 15.28 4.57 -18.25
N PRO A 263 14.47 5.46 -17.64
CA PRO A 263 13.40 6.16 -18.32
C PRO A 263 13.90 6.93 -19.56
N ASP A 264 13.06 7.03 -20.55
CA ASP A 264 13.26 7.89 -21.70
C ASP A 264 12.80 9.32 -21.36
N LEU A 265 13.72 10.15 -20.91
CA LEU A 265 13.41 11.51 -20.46
C LEU A 265 12.89 12.41 -21.58
N ASP A 266 13.28 12.14 -22.83
CA ASP A 266 12.84 12.93 -23.99
C ASP A 266 11.34 12.76 -24.27
N SER A 267 10.77 11.60 -23.95
CA SER A 267 9.32 11.35 -24.04
C SER A 267 8.60 11.58 -22.71
N LEU A 268 9.27 11.28 -21.56
CA LEU A 268 8.65 11.35 -20.23
C LEU A 268 8.38 12.80 -19.80
N ILE A 269 9.37 13.70 -19.92
CA ILE A 269 9.23 15.07 -19.43
C ILE A 269 8.13 15.85 -20.19
N PRO A 270 8.04 15.80 -21.53
CA PRO A 270 6.91 16.40 -22.24
C PRO A 270 5.55 15.82 -21.82
N LEU A 271 5.46 14.49 -21.56
CA LEU A 271 4.24 13.87 -21.10
C LEU A 271 3.82 14.35 -19.71
N LEU A 272 4.76 14.47 -18.77
CA LEU A 272 4.48 15.00 -17.43
C LEU A 272 4.00 16.45 -17.48
N ARG A 273 4.55 17.28 -18.38
CA ARG A 273 4.10 18.65 -18.61
C ARG A 273 2.74 18.72 -19.27
N GLU A 274 2.46 17.86 -20.28
CA GLU A 274 1.14 17.73 -20.90
C GLU A 274 0.04 17.43 -19.89
N LEU A 275 0.38 16.61 -18.88
CA LEU A 275 -0.52 16.20 -17.80
C LEU A 275 -0.51 17.15 -16.60
N GLU A 276 0.31 18.20 -16.62
CA GLU A 276 0.50 19.17 -15.52
C GLU A 276 1.00 18.51 -14.21
N PHE A 277 1.88 17.52 -14.32
CA PHE A 277 2.44 16.77 -13.18
C PHE A 277 3.79 17.34 -12.73
N GLU A 278 3.85 18.63 -12.42
CA GLU A 278 5.09 19.33 -12.02
C GLU A 278 5.83 18.63 -10.84
N GLY A 279 5.06 18.17 -9.85
CA GLY A 279 5.64 17.48 -8.69
C GLY A 279 6.32 16.14 -9.03
N LEU A 280 5.86 15.44 -10.08
CA LEU A 280 6.49 14.21 -10.57
C LEU A 280 7.67 14.50 -11.50
N GLU A 281 7.66 15.61 -12.24
CA GLU A 281 8.77 16.01 -13.11
C GLU A 281 10.07 16.14 -12.32
N THR A 282 10.01 16.67 -11.09
CA THR A 282 11.18 16.82 -10.21
C THR A 282 11.84 15.48 -9.85
N ALA A 283 11.11 14.38 -9.89
CA ALA A 283 11.67 13.04 -9.64
C ALA A 283 12.67 12.62 -10.72
N PHE A 284 12.54 13.16 -11.92
CA PHE A 284 13.34 12.77 -13.10
C PHE A 284 14.32 13.86 -13.57
N THR A 285 14.28 15.04 -12.98
CA THR A 285 15.17 16.15 -13.33
C THR A 285 16.15 16.41 -12.21
N PRO A 286 17.47 16.42 -12.49
CA PRO A 286 18.45 16.78 -11.49
C PRO A 286 18.35 18.27 -11.12
N PRO A 287 18.74 18.66 -9.90
CA PRO A 287 18.85 20.05 -9.50
C PRO A 287 19.78 20.83 -10.45
N PRO A 288 19.52 22.13 -10.68
CA PRO A 288 20.43 22.98 -11.44
C PRO A 288 21.86 22.95 -10.87
N PRO A 289 22.90 23.08 -11.71
CA PRO A 289 24.28 23.06 -11.25
C PRO A 289 24.55 24.07 -10.13
N GLY A 290 25.21 23.63 -9.08
CA GLY A 290 25.57 24.47 -7.92
C GLY A 290 24.44 24.73 -6.93
N LEU A 291 23.23 24.21 -7.17
CA LEU A 291 22.10 24.27 -6.26
C LEU A 291 21.94 22.93 -5.51
N VAL A 292 21.79 23.00 -4.19
CA VAL A 292 21.36 21.86 -3.37
C VAL A 292 19.86 21.97 -3.17
N GLU A 293 19.13 20.92 -3.42
CA GLU A 293 17.73 20.80 -3.01
C GLU A 293 17.64 19.97 -1.74
N ILE A 294 16.86 20.47 -0.78
CA ILE A 294 16.54 19.79 0.47
C ILE A 294 15.02 19.67 0.55
N TYR A 295 14.53 18.47 0.73
CA TYR A 295 13.13 18.18 1.03
C TYR A 295 13.07 17.73 2.49
N SER A 296 12.12 18.26 3.27
CA SER A 296 12.00 17.97 4.68
C SER A 296 10.55 17.82 5.11
N ASP A 297 10.31 16.85 6.00
CA ASP A 297 9.01 16.60 6.59
C ASP A 297 9.17 16.10 8.03
N GLY A 298 8.18 16.40 8.88
CA GLY A 298 8.14 16.04 10.28
C GLY A 298 6.82 15.41 10.68
N SER A 299 6.89 14.28 11.39
CA SER A 299 5.73 13.59 11.95
C SER A 299 5.83 13.58 13.46
N GLY A 300 4.78 13.96 14.18
CA GLY A 300 4.76 13.95 15.63
C GLY A 300 3.36 13.82 16.19
N ARG A 301 3.27 13.39 17.45
CA ARG A 301 2.01 13.30 18.20
C ARG A 301 2.16 14.06 19.50
N GLU A 302 1.09 14.69 19.94
CA GLU A 302 1.06 15.28 21.28
C GLU A 302 1.38 14.18 22.31
N ASN A 303 2.43 14.39 23.12
CA ASN A 303 2.92 13.45 24.14
C ASN A 303 3.44 12.09 23.63
N GLY A 304 3.96 12.03 22.40
CA GLY A 304 4.53 10.83 21.83
C GLY A 304 5.82 11.09 21.03
N PRO A 305 6.48 10.02 20.55
CA PRO A 305 7.66 10.18 19.72
C PRO A 305 7.31 10.87 18.41
N GLY A 306 8.19 11.77 18.00
CA GLY A 306 8.15 12.42 16.70
C GLY A 306 9.32 11.95 15.84
N GLY A 307 9.13 11.86 14.52
CA GLY A 307 10.16 11.51 13.56
C GLY A 307 10.36 12.62 12.53
N TYR A 308 11.54 12.69 11.93
CA TYR A 308 11.83 13.52 10.77
C TYR A 308 12.37 12.71 9.60
N GLY A 309 12.09 13.20 8.40
CA GLY A 309 12.64 12.69 7.15
C GLY A 309 13.19 13.83 6.30
N VAL A 310 14.36 13.63 5.71
CA VAL A 310 15.05 14.61 4.87
C VAL A 310 15.65 13.91 3.66
N ILE A 311 15.53 14.54 2.49
CA ILE A 311 16.22 14.14 1.26
C ILE A 311 17.03 15.32 0.76
N LEU A 312 18.34 15.09 0.55
CA LEU A 312 19.23 16.04 -0.06
C LEU A 312 19.56 15.61 -1.47
N ARG A 313 19.52 16.55 -2.42
CA ARG A 313 19.87 16.32 -3.83
C ARG A 313 20.89 17.34 -4.32
N TYR A 314 21.89 16.86 -5.05
CA TYR A 314 22.88 17.70 -5.71
C TYR A 314 23.37 17.03 -7.00
N GLY A 315 23.00 17.53 -8.16
CA GLY A 315 23.19 16.84 -9.43
C GLY A 315 22.54 15.45 -9.38
N GLU A 316 23.32 14.41 -9.68
CA GLU A 316 22.85 13.01 -9.61
C GLU A 316 22.97 12.40 -8.20
N PHE A 317 23.49 13.13 -7.22
CA PHE A 317 23.66 12.62 -5.86
C PHE A 317 22.41 12.85 -5.04
N GLU A 318 22.00 11.82 -4.33
CA GLU A 318 20.89 11.85 -3.38
C GLU A 318 21.30 11.23 -2.05
N LYS A 319 20.80 11.80 -0.95
CA LYS A 319 21.04 11.29 0.40
C LYS A 319 19.80 11.44 1.25
N GLU A 320 19.40 10.35 1.90
CA GLU A 320 18.33 10.34 2.88
C GLU A 320 18.88 10.47 4.30
N LEU A 321 18.14 11.20 5.14
CA LEU A 321 18.37 11.31 6.59
C LEU A 321 17.03 11.12 7.29
N SER A 322 17.03 10.42 8.42
CA SER A 322 15.89 10.31 9.30
C SER A 322 16.33 10.18 10.74
N GLY A 323 15.44 10.46 11.65
CA GLY A 323 15.66 10.30 13.08
C GLY A 323 14.43 10.65 13.87
N PHE A 324 14.49 10.51 15.20
CA PHE A 324 13.34 10.75 16.06
C PHE A 324 13.71 11.51 17.34
N GLU A 325 12.70 12.15 17.95
CA GLU A 325 12.74 12.63 19.34
C GLU A 325 11.70 11.88 20.16
N PRO A 326 12.01 11.52 21.43
CA PRO A 326 11.10 10.74 22.30
C PRO A 326 9.75 11.41 22.55
N GLN A 327 9.73 12.74 22.59
CA GLN A 327 8.53 13.57 22.75
C GLN A 327 8.66 14.80 21.87
N ALA A 328 7.86 14.88 20.83
CA ALA A 328 7.89 16.03 19.93
C ALA A 328 6.56 16.21 19.18
N THR A 329 6.16 17.46 19.02
CA THR A 329 5.05 17.85 18.15
C THR A 329 5.47 17.79 16.68
N SER A 330 4.50 17.66 15.75
CA SER A 330 4.80 17.73 14.31
C SER A 330 5.54 19.02 13.96
N GLN A 331 5.13 20.18 14.50
CA GLN A 331 5.80 21.46 14.23
C GLN A 331 7.28 21.45 14.67
N ARG A 332 7.61 20.82 15.80
CA ARG A 332 8.99 20.69 16.26
C ARG A 332 9.81 19.82 15.31
N MET A 333 9.22 18.69 14.85
CA MET A 333 9.89 17.78 13.94
C MET A 333 10.08 18.38 12.54
N GLU A 334 9.15 19.20 12.06
CA GLU A 334 9.29 19.96 10.82
C GLU A 334 10.50 20.92 10.84
N LEU A 335 10.66 21.66 11.95
CA LEU A 335 11.82 22.53 12.12
C LEU A 335 13.11 21.72 12.22
N LEU A 336 13.10 20.63 12.99
CA LEU A 336 14.26 19.77 13.16
C LEU A 336 14.68 19.10 11.85
N ALA A 337 13.74 18.66 11.04
CA ALA A 337 14.01 18.13 9.71
C ALA A 337 14.82 19.11 8.85
N ALA A 338 14.37 20.36 8.78
CA ALA A 338 15.05 21.40 8.04
C ALA A 338 16.47 21.68 8.59
N ILE A 339 16.62 21.72 9.92
CA ILE A 339 17.92 21.88 10.58
C ILE A 339 18.86 20.75 10.18
N ARG A 340 18.43 19.49 10.31
CA ARG A 340 19.26 18.31 9.99
C ARG A 340 19.67 18.26 8.52
N GLY A 341 18.77 18.72 7.62
CA GLY A 341 19.11 18.86 6.20
C GLY A 341 20.21 19.89 5.96
N LEU A 342 20.14 21.06 6.58
CA LEU A 342 21.13 22.13 6.43
C LEU A 342 22.46 21.76 7.10
N GLU A 343 22.45 21.19 8.30
CA GLU A 343 23.65 20.72 9.02
C GLU A 343 24.44 19.64 8.25
N ALA A 344 23.76 18.86 7.42
CA ALA A 344 24.42 17.82 6.64
C ALA A 344 25.32 18.36 5.51
N LEU A 345 25.24 19.66 5.23
CA LEU A 345 26.01 20.31 4.17
C LEU A 345 27.40 20.72 4.65
N LYS A 346 28.42 20.38 3.86
CA LYS A 346 29.80 20.79 4.11
C LYS A 346 30.05 22.19 3.55
N GLY A 347 30.05 23.19 4.42
CA GLY A 347 30.31 24.59 4.08
C GLY A 347 29.12 25.31 3.43
N PRO A 348 29.24 26.65 3.20
CA PRO A 348 28.17 27.47 2.64
C PRO A 348 27.71 26.98 1.26
N ARG A 349 26.41 26.89 1.04
CA ARG A 349 25.79 26.43 -0.22
C ARG A 349 24.61 27.30 -0.60
N ARG A 350 24.29 27.32 -1.91
CA ARG A 350 22.99 27.75 -2.41
C ARG A 350 22.01 26.58 -2.22
N VAL A 351 20.94 26.80 -1.46
CA VAL A 351 19.98 25.77 -1.09
C VAL A 351 18.58 26.21 -1.47
N ARG A 352 17.79 25.31 -2.03
CA ARG A 352 16.34 25.43 -2.09
C ARG A 352 15.76 24.36 -1.17
N LEU A 353 15.09 24.80 -0.09
CA LEU A 353 14.47 23.91 0.86
C LEU A 353 12.96 23.87 0.62
N PHE A 354 12.44 22.66 0.41
CA PHE A 354 11.04 22.36 0.18
C PHE A 354 10.43 21.70 1.42
N SER A 355 9.28 22.21 1.86
CA SER A 355 8.49 21.61 2.92
C SER A 355 7.01 21.96 2.73
N ASP A 356 6.11 21.06 3.15
CA ASP A 356 4.68 21.35 3.19
C ASP A 356 4.23 22.03 4.52
N SER A 357 5.18 22.21 5.45
CA SER A 357 4.96 22.99 6.66
C SER A 357 4.89 24.48 6.37
N GLN A 358 3.68 25.04 6.36
CA GLN A 358 3.51 26.49 6.30
C GLN A 358 4.15 27.19 7.52
N TYR A 359 4.18 26.51 8.67
CA TYR A 359 4.81 27.03 9.88
C TYR A 359 6.31 27.28 9.68
N LEU A 360 7.03 26.31 9.12
CA LEU A 360 8.45 26.43 8.78
C LEU A 360 8.67 27.48 7.70
N VAL A 361 8.02 27.33 6.52
CA VAL A 361 8.31 28.17 5.36
C VAL A 361 7.96 29.62 5.62
N ARG A 362 6.77 29.92 6.17
CA ARG A 362 6.39 31.30 6.52
C ARG A 362 7.20 31.84 7.68
N GLY A 363 7.56 30.99 8.66
CA GLY A 363 8.44 31.36 9.76
C GLY A 363 9.75 31.95 9.27
N MET A 364 10.40 31.25 8.35
CA MET A 364 11.70 31.67 7.80
C MET A 364 11.59 32.80 6.77
N SER A 365 10.54 32.81 5.93
CA SER A 365 10.42 33.81 4.86
C SER A 365 9.72 35.12 5.28
N GLU A 366 8.76 35.06 6.21
CA GLU A 366 7.92 36.20 6.56
C GLU A 366 8.14 36.70 8.00
N TRP A 367 8.26 35.80 8.99
CA TRP A 367 8.19 36.17 10.41
C TRP A 367 9.55 36.42 11.06
N LEU A 368 10.60 35.68 10.65
CA LEU A 368 11.93 35.73 11.29
C LEU A 368 12.49 37.13 11.37
N GLY A 369 12.44 37.90 10.28
CA GLY A 369 12.93 39.28 10.29
C GLY A 369 12.18 40.19 11.27
N GLY A 370 10.89 39.94 11.50
CA GLY A 370 10.09 40.63 12.54
C GLY A 370 10.52 40.22 13.95
N TRP A 371 10.74 38.95 14.20
CA TRP A 371 11.17 38.42 15.49
C TRP A 371 12.59 38.91 15.88
N GLN A 372 13.49 38.96 14.90
CA GLN A 372 14.84 39.53 15.09
C GLN A 372 14.78 41.00 15.49
N ARG A 373 14.04 41.84 14.75
CA ARG A 373 13.90 43.26 15.01
C ARG A 373 13.22 43.57 16.36
N SER A 374 12.23 42.74 16.76
CA SER A 374 11.50 42.91 18.02
C SER A 374 12.18 42.28 19.24
N GLY A 375 13.30 41.57 19.07
CA GLY A 375 14.02 40.86 20.14
C GLY A 375 13.35 39.54 20.56
N ARG A 376 12.19 39.17 20.01
CA ARG A 376 11.44 37.96 20.40
C ARG A 376 12.19 36.65 20.11
N LEU A 377 13.12 36.66 19.16
CA LEU A 377 13.91 35.48 18.86
C LEU A 377 14.87 35.10 20.00
N VAL A 378 15.29 36.07 20.81
CA VAL A 378 16.25 35.89 21.94
C VAL A 378 15.60 35.99 23.31
N GLU A 379 14.42 36.57 23.41
CA GLU A 379 13.67 36.71 24.67
C GLU A 379 13.14 35.35 25.13
N PRO A 380 13.56 34.81 26.30
CA PRO A 380 13.20 33.50 26.76
C PRO A 380 11.67 33.27 26.81
N GLY A 381 11.17 32.21 26.16
CA GLY A 381 9.76 31.87 26.19
C GLY A 381 8.84 32.70 25.27
N ALA A 382 9.39 33.65 24.51
CA ALA A 382 8.60 34.48 23.60
C ALA A 382 8.06 33.76 22.37
N LEU A 383 8.66 32.62 22.03
CA LEU A 383 8.28 31.79 20.86
C LEU A 383 8.24 30.31 21.21
N ALA A 384 7.26 29.60 20.70
CA ALA A 384 7.28 28.14 20.71
C ALA A 384 8.43 27.63 19.82
N ASN A 385 9.15 26.57 20.25
CA ASN A 385 10.33 26.01 19.57
C ASN A 385 11.44 27.06 19.31
N GLN A 386 11.60 28.00 20.22
CA GLN A 386 12.55 29.11 20.09
C GLN A 386 13.98 28.64 19.87
N ASP A 387 14.38 27.55 20.51
CA ASP A 387 15.67 26.86 20.34
C ASP A 387 15.94 26.49 18.87
N LEU A 388 14.94 25.94 18.20
CA LEU A 388 15.05 25.54 16.80
C LEU A 388 15.00 26.74 15.85
N TRP A 389 14.21 27.76 16.14
CA TRP A 389 14.18 28.98 15.35
C TRP A 389 15.51 29.73 15.38
N GLN A 390 16.20 29.75 16.51
CA GLN A 390 17.55 30.32 16.63
C GLN A 390 18.56 29.55 15.76
N GLN A 391 18.50 28.20 15.77
CA GLN A 391 19.36 27.37 14.95
C GLN A 391 19.07 27.55 13.43
N LEU A 392 17.81 27.59 13.05
CA LEU A 392 17.40 27.83 11.66
C LEU A 392 17.82 29.20 11.16
N ALA A 393 17.73 30.25 12.00
CA ALA A 393 18.21 31.59 11.66
C ALA A 393 19.72 31.58 11.36
N ALA A 394 20.51 30.96 12.25
CA ALA A 394 21.95 30.83 12.04
C ALA A 394 22.35 30.05 10.81
N LEU A 395 21.65 28.93 10.54
CA LEU A 395 21.88 28.12 9.35
C LEU A 395 21.42 28.83 8.06
N GLY A 396 20.30 29.57 8.15
CA GLY A 396 19.79 30.39 7.03
C GLY A 396 20.76 31.50 6.62
N ASP A 397 21.43 32.11 7.62
CA ASP A 397 22.48 33.11 7.39
C ASP A 397 23.79 32.51 6.87
N PHE A 398 24.12 31.28 7.32
CA PHE A 398 25.33 30.56 6.84
C PHE A 398 25.18 30.03 5.40
N HIS A 399 23.99 29.55 5.01
CA HIS A 399 23.67 29.10 3.67
C HIS A 399 22.80 30.15 2.95
N GLN A 400 22.86 30.19 1.63
CA GLN A 400 21.88 30.98 0.83
C GLN A 400 20.63 30.17 0.60
N VAL A 401 19.67 30.21 1.55
CA VAL A 401 18.48 29.36 1.53
C VAL A 401 17.28 30.08 0.91
N THR A 402 16.68 29.43 -0.10
CA THR A 402 15.35 29.78 -0.61
C THR A 402 14.33 28.79 -0.03
N TRP A 403 13.36 29.30 0.73
CA TRP A 403 12.31 28.51 1.36
C TRP A 403 11.14 28.36 0.40
N SER A 404 10.75 27.14 0.08
CA SER A 404 9.72 26.84 -0.92
C SER A 404 8.64 25.96 -0.29
N TRP A 405 7.42 26.47 -0.26
CA TRP A 405 6.29 25.68 0.19
C TRP A 405 5.83 24.74 -0.93
N VAL A 406 5.55 23.50 -0.59
CA VAL A 406 4.90 22.53 -1.47
C VAL A 406 3.59 22.08 -0.83
N ARG A 407 2.63 21.71 -1.65
CA ARG A 407 1.37 21.20 -1.10
C ARG A 407 1.56 19.76 -0.62
N GLY A 408 1.29 19.50 0.66
CA GLY A 408 1.35 18.16 1.25
C GLY A 408 0.38 17.19 0.56
N HIS A 409 0.79 15.94 0.40
CA HIS A 409 0.03 14.86 -0.24
C HIS A 409 -0.51 15.15 -1.65
N ALA A 410 0.15 16.07 -2.35
CA ALA A 410 -0.24 16.49 -3.71
C ALA A 410 0.67 15.91 -4.80
N GLY A 411 1.35 14.80 -4.52
CA GLY A 411 2.19 14.09 -5.47
C GLY A 411 3.59 14.66 -5.64
N HIS A 412 4.05 15.50 -4.73
CA HIS A 412 5.43 15.92 -4.74
C HIS A 412 6.34 14.77 -4.26
N HIS A 413 6.97 14.10 -5.23
CA HIS A 413 7.68 12.83 -5.03
C HIS A 413 8.60 12.81 -3.80
N PHE A 414 9.48 13.80 -3.67
CA PHE A 414 10.46 13.83 -2.57
C PHE A 414 9.82 14.22 -1.22
N ASN A 415 8.80 15.08 -1.22
CA ASN A 415 8.10 15.41 0.03
C ASN A 415 7.36 14.18 0.58
N GLU A 416 6.71 13.41 -0.28
CA GLU A 416 6.04 12.16 0.14
C GLU A 416 7.02 11.08 0.63
N ARG A 417 8.25 11.06 0.10
CA ARG A 417 9.32 10.20 0.64
C ARG A 417 9.76 10.69 2.02
N CYS A 418 9.91 12.00 2.23
CA CYS A 418 10.22 12.55 3.54
C CYS A 418 9.14 12.22 4.58
N ASP A 419 7.84 12.32 4.22
CA ASP A 419 6.72 11.90 5.08
C ASP A 419 6.83 10.43 5.50
N LYS A 420 7.12 9.53 4.54
CA LYS A 420 7.35 8.10 4.85
C LYS A 420 8.55 7.89 5.79
N LEU A 421 9.67 8.56 5.53
CA LEU A 421 10.85 8.49 6.40
C LEU A 421 10.56 8.99 7.81
N ALA A 422 9.84 10.12 7.94
CA ALA A 422 9.45 10.70 9.21
C ALA A 422 8.53 9.77 10.02
N LYS A 423 7.51 9.20 9.38
CA LYS A 423 6.58 8.26 10.01
C LYS A 423 7.31 7.00 10.47
N ARG A 424 8.14 6.42 9.61
CA ARG A 424 8.94 5.24 9.95
C ARG A 424 9.87 5.50 11.12
N ALA A 425 10.59 6.62 11.12
CA ALA A 425 11.48 6.99 12.21
C ALA A 425 10.73 7.17 13.54
N SER A 426 9.53 7.77 13.53
CA SER A 426 8.67 7.88 14.71
C SER A 426 8.22 6.51 15.24
N GLU A 427 7.86 5.57 14.35
CA GLU A 427 7.43 4.23 14.72
C GLU A 427 8.58 3.37 15.27
N GLU A 428 9.75 3.43 14.65
CA GLU A 428 10.96 2.75 15.11
C GLU A 428 11.41 3.29 16.47
N GLY A 429 11.44 4.62 16.64
CA GLY A 429 11.73 5.26 17.90
C GLY A 429 10.74 4.91 19.01
N ALA A 430 9.46 4.75 18.69
CA ALA A 430 8.47 4.27 19.65
C ALA A 430 8.76 2.84 20.13
N ARG A 431 9.20 1.96 19.24
CA ARG A 431 9.58 0.57 19.58
C ARG A 431 10.83 0.54 20.45
N ASP A 432 11.84 1.35 20.13
CA ASP A 432 13.08 1.44 20.90
C ASP A 432 12.83 1.95 22.31
N LEU A 433 11.94 2.92 22.49
CA LEU A 433 11.53 3.43 23.79
C LEU A 433 10.80 2.38 24.61
N VAL A 434 9.95 1.55 24.00
CA VAL A 434 9.27 0.44 24.68
C VAL A 434 10.27 -0.66 25.06
N ALA A 435 11.23 -0.96 24.19
CA ALA A 435 12.28 -1.95 24.47
C ALA A 435 13.27 -1.50 25.55
N ALA A 436 13.50 -0.18 25.67
CA ALA A 436 14.36 0.41 26.69
C ALA A 436 13.64 0.66 28.04
N ALA A 437 12.30 0.53 28.10
CA ALA A 437 11.55 0.64 29.34
C ALA A 437 11.97 -0.50 30.30
N PRO A 438 12.32 -0.21 31.58
CA PRO A 438 12.61 -1.28 32.54
C PRO A 438 11.39 -2.19 32.66
N GLU A 439 11.61 -3.51 32.67
CA GLU A 439 10.54 -4.48 32.92
C GLU A 439 9.75 -4.02 34.18
N PRO A 440 8.40 -4.02 34.12
CA PRO A 440 7.62 -3.67 35.27
C PRO A 440 8.05 -4.61 36.41
N SER A 441 8.56 -4.02 37.49
CA SER A 441 8.88 -4.78 38.71
C SER A 441 7.69 -5.65 39.04
N PRO A 442 7.88 -6.96 39.32
CA PRO A 442 6.78 -7.82 39.70
C PRO A 442 6.07 -7.17 40.87
N LEU A 443 4.76 -6.95 40.74
CA LEU A 443 3.94 -6.45 41.83
C LEU A 443 4.25 -7.27 43.08
N PRO A 444 4.50 -6.64 44.26
CA PRO A 444 4.73 -7.38 45.47
C PRO A 444 3.55 -8.33 45.67
N ALA A 445 3.83 -9.60 45.82
CA ALA A 445 2.83 -10.61 46.13
C ALA A 445 2.02 -10.08 47.33
N PHE A 446 0.74 -9.79 47.11
CA PHE A 446 -0.13 -9.48 48.21
C PHE A 446 -0.16 -10.67 49.13
N ALA A 447 0.48 -10.51 50.30
CA ALA A 447 0.47 -11.47 51.35
C ALA A 447 -0.94 -11.65 51.86
N THR A 448 -1.36 -12.88 51.89
CA THR A 448 -2.40 -13.49 52.75
C THR A 448 -3.77 -12.84 52.82
N ALA A 449 -4.73 -13.64 52.41
CA ALA A 449 -6.15 -13.49 52.63
C ALA A 449 -6.49 -12.89 54.00
N VAL A 450 -7.11 -11.72 53.99
CA VAL A 450 -7.88 -11.26 55.14
C VAL A 450 -9.20 -12.02 55.08
N GLU A 451 -9.45 -12.90 56.06
CA GLU A 451 -10.77 -13.50 56.25
C GLU A 451 -11.78 -12.39 56.51
N LEU A 452 -12.72 -12.24 55.61
CA LEU A 452 -13.88 -11.40 55.82
C LEU A 452 -14.89 -12.10 56.75
N PRO A 453 -15.45 -11.41 57.76
CA PRO A 453 -16.46 -12.00 58.64
C PRO A 453 -17.75 -12.36 57.84
N PRO A 454 -18.51 -13.38 58.29
CA PRO A 454 -19.69 -13.87 57.60
C PRO A 454 -20.77 -12.78 57.53
N VAL A 455 -21.32 -12.59 56.34
CA VAL A 455 -22.47 -11.71 56.09
C VAL A 455 -23.69 -12.30 56.79
N PRO A 456 -24.45 -11.53 57.61
CA PRO A 456 -25.66 -12.00 58.21
C PRO A 456 -26.74 -12.23 57.15
N ALA A 457 -27.48 -13.32 57.28
CA ALA A 457 -28.61 -13.67 56.44
C ALA A 457 -29.65 -12.56 56.48
N ARG A 458 -30.05 -12.05 55.30
CA ARG A 458 -31.23 -11.21 55.14
C ARG A 458 -32.48 -12.09 55.04
N GLU A 459 -33.39 -11.82 55.92
CA GLU A 459 -34.78 -12.35 55.92
C GLU A 459 -35.44 -12.07 54.57
N GLN A 460 -36.11 -13.09 54.05
CA GLN A 460 -37.08 -12.97 52.97
C GLN A 460 -38.26 -12.15 53.45
N SER A 461 -38.61 -11.09 52.74
CA SER A 461 -39.93 -10.46 52.79
C SER A 461 -40.45 -10.40 51.36
N ASP A 462 -41.57 -11.04 51.19
CA ASP A 462 -42.48 -11.04 50.05
C ASP A 462 -42.74 -9.61 49.54
N PHE A 463 -42.71 -9.45 48.25
CA PHE A 463 -43.51 -8.44 47.56
C PHE A 463 -43.89 -8.93 46.15
N ASP A 464 -45.17 -8.82 45.91
CA ASP A 464 -45.99 -9.27 44.81
C ASP A 464 -45.61 -8.72 43.43
N GLU A 465 -45.99 -9.48 42.43
CA GLU A 465 -46.15 -9.09 41.03
C GLU A 465 -47.07 -7.89 40.89
N GLU A 466 -46.74 -6.92 40.03
CA GLU A 466 -47.71 -6.28 39.11
C GLU A 466 -46.99 -5.39 38.08
N ASP A 467 -47.26 -5.72 36.83
CA ASP A 467 -47.49 -4.91 35.64
C ASP A 467 -46.65 -3.67 35.32
N GLY A 468 -46.16 -3.62 34.08
CA GLY A 468 -46.17 -2.37 33.35
C GLY A 468 -45.03 -2.08 32.41
N GLN A 469 -45.25 -2.36 31.14
CA GLN A 469 -44.65 -1.73 29.97
C GLN A 469 -44.14 -0.30 30.17
N LEU A 470 -43.01 0.04 29.49
CA LEU A 470 -42.85 1.24 28.65
C LEU A 470 -41.41 1.38 28.14
N ARG A 471 -41.23 1.22 26.81
CA ARG A 471 -40.88 2.23 25.79
C ARG A 471 -39.53 2.93 25.94
N LEU A 472 -38.70 2.60 24.98
CA LEU A 472 -37.89 3.45 24.06
C LEU A 472 -37.75 4.94 24.40
N CYS A 473 -36.50 5.36 24.57
CA CYS A 473 -35.91 6.45 23.81
C CYS A 473 -34.42 6.12 23.53
#